data_d9b6c621ce1bb63522c8eefe7c6ae65e
#
_entry.id   d9b6c621ce1bb63522c8eefe7c6ae65e
#
_cell.length_a   1.000
_cell.length_b   1.000
_cell.length_c   1.000
_cell.angle_alpha   90.00
_cell.angle_beta   90.00
_cell.angle_gamma   90.00
#
_symmetry.space_group_name_H-M   'P 1'
#
loop_
_entity.id
_entity.type
_entity.pdbx_description
1 polymer ?
#
loop_
_entity_poly.entity_id
_entity_poly.type
_entity_poly.pdbx_seq_one_letter_code
_entity_poly.pdbx_strand_id
1 'polypeptide(L)'
;MPNVTLNGVSIAFDDIPPAGPAQRTVLLLHGFASNRNEGWKRTGWYPAFERRGIRTIALDQRGHGESVKSHDPADYGREHMAADALALLDHLGVQRCDVFGYSMGTRTAMQVALDAPDRVSNLMLGGIGGKLFDPRPAGSVEAMADAMSAEDPATIKTEMLKSFRQFADEQGEDRMALAACSAADSPPLERDALGTLTMPVLVVAGRHDDLAGDPEELARVFPRGKSVTLPGCDHFSAIPHGLLKATVFDFLDGMLDDDFPDNYR
;
A
#
# COMPACT_ATOMS: atom_id res chain seq x y z
N MET A 1 -11.00 18.92 -5.39
CA MET A 1 -9.74 18.19 -5.33
C MET A 1 -9.40 17.75 -6.74
N PRO A 2 -8.15 17.63 -7.13
CA PRO A 2 -7.84 17.33 -8.51
C PRO A 2 -8.18 15.86 -8.82
N ASN A 3 -8.97 15.69 -9.88
CA ASN A 3 -9.18 14.41 -10.54
C ASN A 3 -8.59 14.50 -11.93
N VAL A 4 -7.98 13.44 -12.39
CA VAL A 4 -7.42 13.34 -13.73
C VAL A 4 -7.93 12.08 -14.41
N THR A 5 -8.17 12.15 -15.71
CA THR A 5 -8.49 10.96 -16.49
C THR A 5 -7.19 10.32 -16.98
N LEU A 6 -6.90 9.14 -16.47
CA LEU A 6 -5.73 8.32 -16.80
C LEU A 6 -6.22 6.96 -17.32
N ASN A 7 -5.65 6.47 -18.41
CA ASN A 7 -6.03 5.16 -18.96
C ASN A 7 -7.57 4.98 -19.16
N GLY A 8 -8.28 6.09 -19.42
CA GLY A 8 -9.75 6.09 -19.60
C GLY A 8 -10.56 6.12 -18.31
N VAL A 9 -9.94 6.15 -17.12
CA VAL A 9 -10.62 6.19 -15.82
C VAL A 9 -10.28 7.44 -15.02
N SER A 10 -11.22 7.88 -14.18
CA SER A 10 -11.02 9.02 -13.28
C SER A 10 -10.26 8.59 -12.05
N ILE A 11 -9.11 9.21 -11.79
CA ILE A 11 -8.26 8.98 -10.62
C ILE A 11 -8.19 10.27 -9.79
N ALA A 12 -8.57 10.18 -8.54
CA ALA A 12 -8.42 11.24 -7.55
C ALA A 12 -7.06 11.17 -6.87
N PHE A 13 -6.41 12.30 -6.67
CA PHE A 13 -5.08 12.34 -6.06
C PHE A 13 -4.85 13.65 -5.28
N ASP A 14 -3.87 13.62 -4.41
CA ASP A 14 -3.25 14.79 -3.80
C ASP A 14 -1.81 14.89 -4.26
N ASP A 15 -1.37 16.12 -4.56
CA ASP A 15 0.01 16.47 -4.86
C ASP A 15 0.42 17.61 -3.92
N ILE A 16 1.21 17.27 -2.91
CA ILE A 16 1.58 18.15 -1.80
C ILE A 16 3.07 18.48 -1.92
N PRO A 17 3.42 19.66 -2.42
CA PRO A 17 4.81 20.12 -2.42
C PRO A 17 5.24 20.46 -0.99
N PRO A 18 6.53 20.29 -0.63
CA PRO A 18 7.06 20.82 0.63
C PRO A 18 7.15 22.36 0.57
N ALA A 19 7.39 22.99 1.74
CA ALA A 19 7.50 24.44 1.88
C ALA A 19 8.68 25.08 1.10
N GLY A 20 9.63 24.25 0.62
CA GLY A 20 10.82 24.65 -0.16
C GLY A 20 11.03 23.76 -1.38
N PRO A 21 12.19 23.81 -2.03
CA PRO A 21 12.52 22.91 -3.12
C PRO A 21 12.43 21.44 -2.65
N ALA A 22 11.70 20.61 -3.40
CA ALA A 22 11.58 19.21 -3.07
C ALA A 22 12.93 18.50 -3.25
N GLN A 23 13.39 17.83 -2.21
CA GLN A 23 14.61 17.00 -2.25
C GLN A 23 14.32 15.59 -2.76
N ARG A 24 13.10 15.11 -2.51
CA ARG A 24 12.56 13.81 -2.90
C ARG A 24 11.10 13.92 -3.27
N THR A 25 10.59 12.91 -3.95
CA THR A 25 9.16 12.70 -4.17
C THR A 25 8.81 11.31 -3.68
N VAL A 26 7.69 11.16 -2.97
CA VAL A 26 7.13 9.89 -2.56
C VAL A 26 5.74 9.70 -3.16
N LEU A 27 5.51 8.51 -3.72
CA LEU A 27 4.18 8.02 -4.13
C LEU A 27 3.62 7.13 -3.04
N LEU A 28 2.40 7.42 -2.59
CA LEU A 28 1.71 6.70 -1.51
C LEU A 28 0.53 5.90 -2.05
N LEU A 29 0.51 4.59 -1.75
CA LEU A 29 -0.50 3.62 -2.19
C LEU A 29 -1.17 2.99 -0.98
N HIS A 30 -2.45 3.32 -0.74
CA HIS A 30 -3.20 2.89 0.45
C HIS A 30 -3.66 1.43 0.40
N GLY A 31 -4.13 0.91 1.54
CA GLY A 31 -4.69 -0.42 1.70
C GLY A 31 -6.14 -0.57 1.22
N PHE A 32 -6.62 -1.81 1.18
CA PHE A 32 -8.00 -2.15 0.85
C PHE A 32 -9.00 -1.45 1.79
N ALA A 33 -10.13 -1.01 1.26
CA ALA A 33 -11.20 -0.26 1.94
C ALA A 33 -10.75 1.07 2.56
N SER A 34 -9.53 1.54 2.25
CA SER A 34 -8.99 2.84 2.66
C SER A 34 -8.94 3.80 1.46
N ASN A 35 -8.44 5.00 1.67
CA ASN A 35 -8.21 6.00 0.64
C ASN A 35 -7.05 6.91 1.05
N ARG A 36 -6.65 7.88 0.19
CA ARG A 36 -5.55 8.81 0.46
C ARG A 36 -5.74 9.64 1.74
N ASN A 37 -7.01 9.96 2.08
CA ASN A 37 -7.31 10.72 3.28
C ASN A 37 -7.11 9.87 4.55
N GLU A 38 -7.71 8.67 4.59
CA GLU A 38 -7.67 7.79 5.76
C GLU A 38 -6.28 7.16 5.96
N GLY A 39 -5.70 6.65 4.88
CA GLY A 39 -4.40 5.98 4.96
C GLY A 39 -3.26 6.93 5.27
N TRP A 40 -3.28 8.15 4.74
CA TRP A 40 -2.09 9.01 4.73
C TRP A 40 -2.29 10.36 5.40
N LYS A 41 -3.35 11.10 5.06
CA LYS A 41 -3.57 12.45 5.59
C LYS A 41 -3.93 12.43 7.06
N ARG A 42 -4.97 11.67 7.46
CA ARG A 42 -5.44 11.59 8.86
C ARG A 42 -4.45 10.91 9.78
N THR A 43 -3.63 10.01 9.27
CA THR A 43 -2.55 9.35 10.01
C THR A 43 -1.30 10.21 10.17
N GLY A 44 -1.29 11.43 9.59
CA GLY A 44 -0.23 12.42 9.77
C GLY A 44 1.01 12.20 8.92
N TRP A 45 0.92 11.43 7.82
CA TRP A 45 2.03 11.21 6.91
C TRP A 45 2.36 12.45 6.07
N TYR A 46 1.33 13.19 5.56
CA TYR A 46 1.55 14.40 4.78
C TYR A 46 2.44 15.42 5.51
N PRO A 47 2.08 15.89 6.73
CA PRO A 47 2.92 16.84 7.44
C PRO A 47 4.28 16.22 7.87
N ALA A 48 4.38 14.89 7.98
CA ALA A 48 5.65 14.23 8.29
C ALA A 48 6.62 14.30 7.10
N PHE A 49 6.16 14.04 5.88
CA PHE A 49 6.95 14.19 4.66
C PHE A 49 7.26 15.66 4.35
N GLU A 50 6.27 16.56 4.51
CA GLU A 50 6.45 18.00 4.29
C GLU A 50 7.59 18.58 5.12
N ARG A 51 7.65 18.25 6.42
CA ARG A 51 8.75 18.69 7.33
C ARG A 51 10.13 18.19 6.91
N ARG A 52 10.20 17.13 6.13
CA ARG A 52 11.43 16.53 5.58
C ARG A 52 11.77 17.03 4.18
N GLY A 53 11.05 18.00 3.64
CA GLY A 53 11.27 18.51 2.29
C GLY A 53 10.90 17.50 1.19
N ILE A 54 9.99 16.57 1.46
CA ILE A 54 9.58 15.51 0.55
C ILE A 54 8.23 15.87 -0.09
N ARG A 55 8.17 15.96 -1.43
CA ARG A 55 6.91 16.07 -2.17
C ARG A 55 6.11 14.79 -2.02
N THR A 56 4.85 14.90 -1.65
CA THR A 56 3.97 13.77 -1.43
C THR A 56 2.90 13.68 -2.50
N ILE A 57 2.85 12.57 -3.22
CA ILE A 57 1.80 12.23 -4.18
C ILE A 57 1.04 11.04 -3.60
N ALA A 58 -0.27 11.18 -3.43
CA ALA A 58 -1.13 10.10 -2.96
C ALA A 58 -2.36 10.02 -3.85
N LEU A 59 -2.70 8.82 -4.33
CA LEU A 59 -3.91 8.60 -5.12
C LEU A 59 -4.89 7.72 -4.38
N ASP A 60 -6.16 7.89 -4.67
CA ASP A 60 -7.15 6.86 -4.39
C ASP A 60 -7.04 5.82 -5.50
N GLN A 61 -6.69 4.59 -5.16
CA GLN A 61 -6.65 3.50 -6.13
C GLN A 61 -8.08 3.25 -6.64
N ARG A 62 -8.23 2.80 -7.90
CA ARG A 62 -9.56 2.50 -8.47
C ARG A 62 -10.40 1.65 -7.49
N GLY A 63 -11.69 1.91 -7.42
CA GLY A 63 -12.62 1.30 -6.48
C GLY A 63 -12.69 1.97 -5.11
N HIS A 64 -11.80 2.92 -4.80
CA HIS A 64 -11.66 3.52 -3.48
C HIS A 64 -11.76 5.04 -3.52
N GLY A 65 -12.09 5.64 -2.38
CA GLY A 65 -12.12 7.09 -2.17
C GLY A 65 -12.95 7.85 -3.20
N GLU A 66 -12.35 8.78 -3.92
CA GLU A 66 -13.02 9.58 -4.97
C GLU A 66 -12.65 9.15 -6.40
N SER A 67 -11.88 8.08 -6.56
CA SER A 67 -11.56 7.49 -7.86
C SER A 67 -12.74 6.69 -8.44
N VAL A 68 -12.62 6.25 -9.70
CA VAL A 68 -13.62 5.44 -10.40
C VAL A 68 -14.10 4.25 -9.57
N LYS A 69 -15.39 3.97 -9.62
CA LYS A 69 -16.08 2.89 -8.91
C LYS A 69 -16.71 1.93 -9.92
N SER A 70 -15.92 1.02 -10.49
CA SER A 70 -16.49 -0.07 -11.29
C SER A 70 -17.02 -1.18 -10.38
N HIS A 71 -18.09 -1.83 -10.80
CA HIS A 71 -18.61 -3.02 -10.15
C HIS A 71 -18.25 -4.30 -10.92
N ASP A 72 -17.41 -4.19 -11.97
CA ASP A 72 -16.89 -5.33 -12.72
C ASP A 72 -15.49 -5.71 -12.21
N PRO A 73 -15.27 -6.94 -11.73
CA PRO A 73 -13.94 -7.40 -11.28
C PRO A 73 -12.86 -7.29 -12.36
N ALA A 74 -13.21 -7.35 -13.65
CA ALA A 74 -12.27 -7.24 -14.75
C ALA A 74 -11.59 -5.87 -14.85
N ASP A 75 -12.17 -4.82 -14.26
CA ASP A 75 -11.60 -3.48 -14.22
C ASP A 75 -10.55 -3.32 -13.12
N TYR A 76 -10.34 -4.34 -12.28
CA TYR A 76 -9.42 -4.35 -11.16
C TYR A 76 -8.22 -5.27 -11.41
N GLY A 77 -7.42 -5.42 -10.42
CA GLY A 77 -6.17 -6.14 -10.48
C GLY A 77 -4.99 -5.19 -10.25
N ARG A 78 -3.89 -5.72 -9.71
CA ARG A 78 -2.75 -4.86 -9.36
C ARG A 78 -2.06 -4.26 -10.60
N GLU A 79 -2.15 -4.91 -11.75
CA GLU A 79 -1.60 -4.43 -13.02
C GLU A 79 -2.31 -3.14 -13.46
N HIS A 80 -3.63 -3.10 -13.35
CA HIS A 80 -4.41 -1.88 -13.61
C HIS A 80 -4.09 -0.77 -12.62
N MET A 81 -3.99 -1.10 -11.33
CA MET A 81 -3.64 -0.14 -10.27
C MET A 81 -2.22 0.40 -10.45
N ALA A 82 -1.27 -0.44 -10.84
CA ALA A 82 0.11 -0.03 -11.14
C ALA A 82 0.17 0.88 -12.38
N ALA A 83 -0.57 0.53 -13.43
CA ALA A 83 -0.67 1.36 -14.64
C ALA A 83 -1.25 2.75 -14.34
N ASP A 84 -2.27 2.84 -13.47
CA ASP A 84 -2.82 4.13 -13.03
C ASP A 84 -1.79 4.96 -12.25
N ALA A 85 -1.04 4.30 -11.36
CA ALA A 85 0.01 4.95 -10.58
C ALA A 85 1.14 5.50 -11.47
N LEU A 86 1.60 4.71 -12.45
CA LEU A 86 2.60 5.14 -13.43
C LEU A 86 2.10 6.27 -14.33
N ALA A 87 0.85 6.18 -14.80
CA ALA A 87 0.23 7.23 -15.61
C ALA A 87 0.07 8.54 -14.81
N LEU A 88 -0.21 8.47 -13.49
CA LEU A 88 -0.23 9.65 -12.63
C LEU A 88 1.16 10.29 -12.51
N LEU A 89 2.21 9.49 -12.32
CA LEU A 89 3.58 9.99 -12.29
C LEU A 89 3.96 10.68 -13.60
N ASP A 90 3.55 10.12 -14.75
CA ASP A 90 3.77 10.72 -16.07
C ASP A 90 3.01 12.03 -16.24
N HIS A 91 1.74 12.08 -15.83
CA HIS A 91 0.91 13.28 -15.82
C HIS A 91 1.54 14.43 -15.00
N LEU A 92 2.16 14.08 -13.87
CA LEU A 92 2.82 15.03 -12.98
C LEU A 92 4.29 15.32 -13.33
N GLY A 93 4.81 14.73 -14.41
CA GLY A 93 6.19 14.90 -14.87
C GLY A 93 7.24 14.32 -13.93
N VAL A 94 6.86 13.34 -13.08
CA VAL A 94 7.75 12.70 -12.11
C VAL A 94 8.47 11.55 -12.78
N GLN A 95 9.76 11.68 -13.04
CA GLN A 95 10.55 10.65 -13.71
C GLN A 95 10.95 9.52 -12.77
N ARG A 96 11.20 9.83 -11.49
CA ARG A 96 11.62 8.87 -10.48
C ARG A 96 11.18 9.31 -9.10
N CYS A 97 10.71 8.37 -8.26
CA CYS A 97 10.28 8.66 -6.89
C CYS A 97 10.52 7.48 -5.96
N ASP A 98 10.38 7.71 -4.66
CA ASP A 98 10.20 6.67 -3.67
C ASP A 98 8.75 6.18 -3.72
N VAL A 99 8.51 4.88 -3.52
CA VAL A 99 7.15 4.31 -3.53
C VAL A 99 6.88 3.68 -2.19
N PHE A 100 5.79 4.08 -1.54
CA PHE A 100 5.36 3.51 -0.28
C PHE A 100 3.94 2.97 -0.39
N GLY A 101 3.81 1.65 -0.31
CA GLY A 101 2.55 0.93 -0.26
C GLY A 101 2.24 0.43 1.14
N TYR A 102 0.94 0.38 1.49
CA TYR A 102 0.47 -0.26 2.71
C TYR A 102 -0.56 -1.34 2.40
N SER A 103 -0.42 -2.54 2.97
CA SER A 103 -1.33 -3.67 2.77
C SER A 103 -1.58 -3.99 1.29
N MET A 104 -2.80 -3.85 0.77
CA MET A 104 -3.10 -3.98 -0.66
C MET A 104 -2.19 -3.09 -1.52
N GLY A 105 -1.92 -1.85 -1.08
CA GLY A 105 -1.05 -0.92 -1.79
C GLY A 105 0.39 -1.40 -1.96
N THR A 106 0.86 -2.35 -1.13
CA THR A 106 2.19 -2.98 -1.31
C THR A 106 2.25 -3.84 -2.56
N ARG A 107 1.15 -4.52 -2.89
CA ARG A 107 1.07 -5.34 -4.11
C ARG A 107 1.11 -4.47 -5.36
N THR A 108 0.41 -3.33 -5.33
CA THR A 108 0.49 -2.30 -6.37
C THR A 108 1.90 -1.71 -6.45
N ALA A 109 2.54 -1.39 -5.31
CA ALA A 109 3.89 -0.85 -5.25
C ALA A 109 4.95 -1.81 -5.84
N MET A 110 4.85 -3.10 -5.52
CA MET A 110 5.72 -4.13 -6.12
C MET A 110 5.49 -4.25 -7.62
N GLN A 111 4.24 -4.18 -8.10
CA GLN A 111 3.94 -4.20 -9.53
C GLN A 111 4.49 -2.97 -10.24
N VAL A 112 4.34 -1.77 -9.66
CA VAL A 112 4.99 -0.54 -10.19
C VAL A 112 6.50 -0.72 -10.33
N ALA A 113 7.14 -1.34 -9.32
CA ALA A 113 8.58 -1.59 -9.36
C ALA A 113 8.97 -2.65 -10.40
N LEU A 114 8.14 -3.67 -10.63
CA LEU A 114 8.38 -4.69 -11.66
C LEU A 114 8.19 -4.12 -13.07
N ASP A 115 7.16 -3.31 -13.29
CA ASP A 115 6.83 -2.74 -14.60
C ASP A 115 7.80 -1.61 -15.00
N ALA A 116 8.30 -0.86 -14.01
CA ALA A 116 9.15 0.31 -14.25
C ALA A 116 10.24 0.47 -13.15
N PRO A 117 11.21 -0.46 -13.06
CA PRO A 117 12.19 -0.47 -11.97
C PRO A 117 13.04 0.82 -11.91
N ASP A 118 13.33 1.43 -13.04
CA ASP A 118 14.09 2.68 -13.12
C ASP A 118 13.31 3.90 -12.59
N ARG A 119 11.99 3.79 -12.44
CA ARG A 119 11.11 4.84 -11.89
C ARG A 119 11.09 4.84 -10.35
N VAL A 120 11.58 3.76 -9.70
CA VAL A 120 11.54 3.58 -8.24
C VAL A 120 12.93 3.75 -7.64
N SER A 121 13.07 4.73 -6.74
CA SER A 121 14.33 4.98 -6.02
C SER A 121 14.47 4.08 -4.80
N ASN A 122 13.43 4.01 -3.99
CA ASN A 122 13.30 3.16 -2.82
C ASN A 122 11.89 2.59 -2.79
N LEU A 123 11.74 1.34 -2.38
CA LEU A 123 10.45 0.67 -2.24
C LEU A 123 10.16 0.38 -0.77
N MET A 124 9.07 0.92 -0.24
CA MET A 124 8.67 0.73 1.15
C MET A 124 7.33 -0.02 1.19
N LEU A 125 7.29 -1.11 1.94
CA LEU A 125 6.21 -2.07 1.99
C LEU A 125 5.76 -2.23 3.45
N GLY A 126 4.63 -1.62 3.81
CA GLY A 126 4.06 -1.67 5.15
C GLY A 126 2.86 -2.60 5.25
N GLY A 127 2.73 -3.35 6.35
CA GLY A 127 1.62 -4.28 6.59
C GLY A 127 1.64 -5.49 5.65
N ILE A 128 2.82 -6.01 5.36
CA ILE A 128 3.04 -7.19 4.52
C ILE A 128 4.29 -7.95 5.00
N GLY A 129 4.35 -9.24 4.72
CA GLY A 129 5.47 -10.11 5.07
C GLY A 129 5.38 -11.47 4.39
N GLY A 130 5.87 -12.52 5.03
CA GLY A 130 5.99 -13.87 4.49
C GLY A 130 4.69 -14.47 3.97
N LYS A 131 3.56 -14.12 4.58
CA LYS A 131 2.23 -14.59 4.12
C LYS A 131 1.84 -14.14 2.71
N LEU A 132 2.60 -13.23 2.08
CA LEU A 132 2.44 -12.91 0.66
C LEU A 132 2.49 -14.17 -0.22
N PHE A 133 3.30 -15.13 0.17
CA PHE A 133 3.58 -16.35 -0.59
C PHE A 133 2.76 -17.56 -0.14
N ASP A 134 1.98 -17.42 0.92
CA ASP A 134 1.10 -18.49 1.36
C ASP A 134 -0.01 -18.72 0.33
N PRO A 135 -0.39 -19.99 0.12
CA PRO A 135 -1.56 -20.30 -0.68
C PRO A 135 -2.79 -19.58 -0.09
N ARG A 136 -3.54 -18.88 -0.92
CA ARG A 136 -4.81 -18.31 -0.47
C ARG A 136 -5.76 -19.43 -0.07
N PRO A 137 -6.36 -19.38 1.13
CA PRO A 137 -7.38 -20.36 1.50
C PRO A 137 -8.51 -20.38 0.47
N ALA A 138 -8.98 -21.56 0.11
CA ALA A 138 -10.10 -21.70 -0.82
C ALA A 138 -11.31 -20.91 -0.30
N GLY A 139 -11.96 -20.16 -1.18
CA GLY A 139 -13.12 -19.32 -0.85
C GLY A 139 -12.79 -18.01 -0.14
N SER A 140 -11.51 -17.67 0.09
CA SER A 140 -11.16 -16.41 0.80
C SER A 140 -11.46 -15.16 -0.03
N VAL A 141 -11.35 -15.24 -1.33
CA VAL A 141 -11.67 -14.15 -2.27
C VAL A 141 -13.18 -13.91 -2.27
N GLU A 142 -13.95 -14.98 -2.42
CA GLU A 142 -15.40 -14.95 -2.38
C GLU A 142 -15.91 -14.46 -1.02
N ALA A 143 -15.30 -14.91 0.07
CA ALA A 143 -15.69 -14.50 1.42
C ALA A 143 -15.50 -12.99 1.66
N MET A 144 -14.44 -12.37 1.09
CA MET A 144 -14.25 -10.92 1.18
C MET A 144 -15.26 -10.17 0.30
N ALA A 145 -15.51 -10.65 -0.92
CA ALA A 145 -16.50 -10.06 -1.80
C ALA A 145 -17.92 -10.14 -1.20
N ASP A 146 -18.28 -11.30 -0.64
CA ASP A 146 -19.54 -11.51 0.06
C ASP A 146 -19.69 -10.60 1.28
N ALA A 147 -18.61 -10.42 2.05
CA ALA A 147 -18.62 -9.53 3.22
C ALA A 147 -18.84 -8.07 2.82
N MET A 148 -18.23 -7.61 1.72
CA MET A 148 -18.43 -6.24 1.22
C MET A 148 -19.85 -6.05 0.68
N SER A 149 -20.40 -7.01 -0.07
CA SER A 149 -21.71 -6.93 -0.70
C SER A 149 -22.88 -7.27 0.24
N ALA A 150 -22.63 -7.88 1.42
CA ALA A 150 -23.67 -8.27 2.35
C ALA A 150 -24.61 -7.10 2.72
N GLU A 151 -25.93 -7.28 2.64
CA GLU A 151 -26.90 -6.28 3.05
C GLU A 151 -26.87 -6.08 4.58
N ASP A 152 -26.80 -7.20 5.32
CA ASP A 152 -26.71 -7.21 6.79
C ASP A 152 -25.32 -7.62 7.25
N PRO A 153 -24.52 -6.70 7.87
CA PRO A 153 -23.20 -7.02 8.41
C PRO A 153 -23.19 -8.12 9.47
N ALA A 154 -24.32 -8.39 10.13
CA ALA A 154 -24.42 -9.46 11.14
C ALA A 154 -24.26 -10.85 10.53
N THR A 155 -24.45 -11.01 9.22
CA THR A 155 -24.26 -12.30 8.51
C THR A 155 -22.79 -12.64 8.26
N ILE A 156 -21.88 -11.69 8.42
CA ILE A 156 -20.43 -11.88 8.21
C ILE A 156 -19.88 -12.77 9.35
N LYS A 157 -19.19 -13.85 8.98
CA LYS A 157 -18.85 -14.91 9.92
C LYS A 157 -17.56 -14.67 10.72
N THR A 158 -16.57 -13.98 10.14
CA THR A 158 -15.25 -13.81 10.78
C THR A 158 -15.03 -12.39 11.24
N GLU A 159 -14.36 -12.20 12.37
CA GLU A 159 -14.07 -10.87 12.93
C GLU A 159 -13.20 -10.03 11.99
N MET A 160 -12.26 -10.66 11.30
CA MET A 160 -11.43 -9.96 10.29
C MET A 160 -12.30 -9.34 9.18
N LEU A 161 -13.23 -10.12 8.59
CA LEU A 161 -14.11 -9.62 7.53
C LEU A 161 -15.09 -8.55 8.06
N LYS A 162 -15.57 -8.70 9.30
CA LYS A 162 -16.37 -7.66 9.97
C LYS A 162 -15.59 -6.36 10.12
N SER A 163 -14.33 -6.45 10.54
CA SER A 163 -13.47 -5.28 10.72
C SER A 163 -13.25 -4.53 9.40
N PHE A 164 -12.97 -5.25 8.30
CA PHE A 164 -12.85 -4.64 6.98
C PHE A 164 -14.16 -4.02 6.51
N ARG A 165 -15.29 -4.70 6.72
CA ARG A 165 -16.61 -4.18 6.36
C ARG A 165 -16.98 -2.95 7.17
N GLN A 166 -16.78 -2.99 8.50
CA GLN A 166 -17.01 -1.83 9.36
C GLN A 166 -16.15 -0.65 8.94
N PHE A 167 -14.86 -0.89 8.65
CA PHE A 167 -13.95 0.14 8.19
C PHE A 167 -14.43 0.77 6.87
N ALA A 168 -14.87 -0.05 5.90
CA ALA A 168 -15.44 0.43 4.65
C ALA A 168 -16.70 1.29 4.85
N ASP A 169 -17.61 0.85 5.72
CA ASP A 169 -18.84 1.59 6.05
C ASP A 169 -18.54 2.92 6.75
N GLU A 170 -17.58 2.96 7.68
CA GLU A 170 -17.14 4.17 8.38
C GLU A 170 -16.51 5.20 7.44
N GLN A 171 -15.85 4.75 6.37
CA GLN A 171 -15.26 5.62 5.36
C GLN A 171 -16.24 6.02 4.25
N GLY A 172 -17.44 5.42 4.22
CA GLY A 172 -18.40 5.65 3.16
C GLY A 172 -17.98 5.13 1.80
N GLU A 173 -17.16 4.07 1.78
CA GLU A 173 -16.69 3.46 0.53
C GLU A 173 -17.81 2.74 -0.22
N ASP A 174 -17.69 2.68 -1.55
CA ASP A 174 -18.60 1.89 -2.40
C ASP A 174 -18.33 0.40 -2.21
N ARG A 175 -19.18 -0.25 -1.42
CA ARG A 175 -19.05 -1.66 -1.06
C ARG A 175 -19.08 -2.61 -2.26
N MET A 176 -19.84 -2.27 -3.31
CA MET A 176 -19.92 -3.08 -4.53
C MET A 176 -18.63 -2.96 -5.35
N ALA A 177 -18.03 -1.76 -5.39
CA ALA A 177 -16.72 -1.57 -5.98
C ALA A 177 -15.64 -2.32 -5.20
N LEU A 178 -15.70 -2.31 -3.85
CA LEU A 178 -14.79 -3.08 -3.01
C LEU A 178 -14.97 -4.60 -3.19
N ALA A 179 -16.21 -5.08 -3.31
CA ALA A 179 -16.49 -6.47 -3.63
C ALA A 179 -15.88 -6.88 -4.97
N ALA A 180 -16.08 -6.08 -6.02
CA ALA A 180 -15.47 -6.30 -7.32
C ALA A 180 -13.94 -6.27 -7.27
N CYS A 181 -13.37 -5.30 -6.55
CA CYS A 181 -11.91 -5.20 -6.35
C CYS A 181 -11.34 -6.45 -5.66
N SER A 182 -12.01 -6.98 -4.63
CA SER A 182 -11.55 -8.17 -3.94
C SER A 182 -11.68 -9.45 -4.77
N ALA A 183 -12.67 -9.49 -5.67
CA ALA A 183 -12.92 -10.61 -6.57
C ALA A 183 -12.01 -10.60 -7.83
N ALA A 184 -11.26 -9.52 -8.04
CA ALA A 184 -10.38 -9.41 -9.20
C ALA A 184 -9.30 -10.48 -9.19
N ASP A 185 -9.09 -11.08 -10.37
CA ASP A 185 -7.99 -12.01 -10.56
C ASP A 185 -6.67 -11.22 -10.72
N SER A 186 -5.67 -11.61 -9.94
CA SER A 186 -4.30 -11.11 -10.06
C SER A 186 -3.36 -12.30 -9.90
N PRO A 187 -2.52 -12.57 -10.89
CA PRO A 187 -1.52 -13.63 -10.78
C PRO A 187 -0.68 -13.47 -9.50
N PRO A 188 -0.19 -14.54 -8.87
CA PRO A 188 0.67 -14.42 -7.70
C PRO A 188 1.93 -13.61 -8.03
N LEU A 189 2.46 -12.92 -7.01
CA LEU A 189 3.78 -12.29 -7.10
C LEU A 189 4.84 -13.36 -6.85
N GLU A 190 5.63 -13.64 -7.88
CA GLU A 190 6.64 -14.69 -7.83
C GLU A 190 7.92 -14.19 -7.15
N ARG A 191 8.52 -15.04 -6.30
CA ARG A 191 9.78 -14.73 -5.59
C ARG A 191 10.90 -14.34 -6.54
N ASP A 192 11.06 -15.09 -7.63
CA ASP A 192 12.11 -14.86 -8.61
C ASP A 192 11.95 -13.50 -9.30
N ALA A 193 10.72 -13.10 -9.63
CA ALA A 193 10.46 -11.80 -10.21
C ALA A 193 10.80 -10.67 -9.22
N LEU A 194 10.38 -10.78 -7.96
CA LEU A 194 10.73 -9.81 -6.92
C LEU A 194 12.23 -9.76 -6.65
N GLY A 195 12.94 -10.89 -6.76
CA GLY A 195 14.39 -10.99 -6.63
C GLY A 195 15.19 -10.23 -7.70
N THR A 196 14.54 -9.79 -8.78
CA THR A 196 15.18 -8.94 -9.81
C THR A 196 15.24 -7.46 -9.43
N LEU A 197 14.48 -7.03 -8.40
CA LEU A 197 14.37 -5.64 -7.98
C LEU A 197 15.64 -5.22 -7.21
N THR A 198 16.45 -4.34 -7.78
CA THR A 198 17.77 -3.94 -7.25
C THR A 198 17.75 -2.64 -6.43
N MET A 199 16.64 -1.91 -6.42
CA MET A 199 16.49 -0.75 -5.53
C MET A 199 16.47 -1.20 -4.06
N PRO A 200 16.80 -0.30 -3.10
CA PRO A 200 16.59 -0.58 -1.67
C PRO A 200 15.12 -0.87 -1.39
N VAL A 201 14.85 -1.90 -0.58
CA VAL A 201 13.50 -2.30 -0.19
C VAL A 201 13.40 -2.37 1.33
N LEU A 202 12.40 -1.71 1.90
CA LEU A 202 12.03 -1.82 3.31
C LEU A 202 10.71 -2.58 3.44
N VAL A 203 10.68 -3.61 4.27
CA VAL A 203 9.47 -4.36 4.63
C VAL A 203 9.19 -4.17 6.11
N VAL A 204 7.99 -3.68 6.44
CA VAL A 204 7.60 -3.42 7.84
C VAL A 204 6.25 -4.02 8.14
N ALA A 205 6.16 -4.77 9.24
CA ALA A 205 4.89 -5.27 9.75
C ALA A 205 4.80 -5.12 11.27
N GLY A 206 3.58 -5.07 11.79
CA GLY A 206 3.34 -5.14 13.24
C GLY A 206 3.62 -6.54 13.78
N ARG A 207 4.10 -6.66 15.02
CA ARG A 207 4.32 -7.97 15.68
C ARG A 207 3.03 -8.78 15.80
N HIS A 208 1.89 -8.11 15.87
CA HIS A 208 0.56 -8.72 15.96
C HIS A 208 -0.22 -8.60 14.65
N ASP A 209 0.47 -8.39 13.53
CA ASP A 209 -0.14 -8.34 12.20
C ASP A 209 -0.29 -9.76 11.64
N ASP A 210 -1.40 -10.40 11.99
CA ASP A 210 -1.72 -11.75 11.53
C ASP A 210 -1.98 -11.83 10.02
N LEU A 211 -2.16 -10.70 9.31
CA LEU A 211 -2.34 -10.68 7.86
C LEU A 211 -1.01 -10.66 7.11
N ALA A 212 -0.01 -10.01 7.67
CA ALA A 212 1.30 -9.84 7.03
C ALA A 212 2.20 -11.08 7.22
N GLY A 213 2.26 -11.63 8.42
CA GLY A 213 3.29 -12.60 8.81
C GLY A 213 4.66 -11.93 9.00
N ASP A 214 5.72 -12.70 8.94
CA ASP A 214 7.08 -12.22 9.20
C ASP A 214 7.61 -11.32 8.08
N PRO A 215 7.92 -10.03 8.34
CA PRO A 215 8.48 -9.13 7.33
C PRO A 215 9.87 -9.54 6.86
N GLU A 216 10.66 -10.25 7.68
CA GLU A 216 11.99 -10.71 7.32
C GLU A 216 11.96 -11.76 6.20
N GLU A 217 10.96 -12.64 6.18
CA GLU A 217 10.81 -13.64 5.12
C GLU A 217 10.60 -12.99 3.75
N LEU A 218 9.83 -11.90 3.68
CA LEU A 218 9.64 -11.16 2.44
C LEU A 218 10.88 -10.33 2.10
N ALA A 219 11.50 -9.68 3.07
CA ALA A 219 12.67 -8.84 2.83
C ALA A 219 13.85 -9.63 2.23
N ARG A 220 14.04 -10.89 2.65
CA ARG A 220 15.09 -11.78 2.11
C ARG A 220 14.98 -12.09 0.61
N VAL A 221 13.81 -11.85 0.02
CA VAL A 221 13.61 -12.06 -1.43
C VAL A 221 14.31 -10.96 -2.25
N PHE A 222 14.44 -9.77 -1.68
CA PHE A 222 15.04 -8.62 -2.37
C PHE A 222 16.55 -8.55 -2.12
N PRO A 223 17.38 -8.32 -3.17
CA PRO A 223 18.84 -8.22 -3.02
C PRO A 223 19.30 -7.15 -2.01
N ARG A 224 18.48 -6.10 -1.81
CA ARG A 224 18.72 -5.00 -0.85
C ARG A 224 17.52 -4.82 0.08
N GLY A 225 16.95 -5.93 0.52
CA GLY A 225 15.80 -5.96 1.42
C GLY A 225 16.24 -5.76 2.88
N LYS A 226 15.49 -4.91 3.59
CA LYS A 226 15.58 -4.71 5.05
C LYS A 226 14.21 -4.91 5.65
N SER A 227 14.15 -5.41 6.88
CA SER A 227 12.89 -5.65 7.58
C SER A 227 12.88 -5.03 8.97
N VAL A 228 11.69 -4.60 9.39
CA VAL A 228 11.45 -4.15 10.76
C VAL A 228 10.11 -4.67 11.25
N THR A 229 10.11 -5.29 12.44
CA THR A 229 8.90 -5.69 13.14
C THR A 229 8.55 -4.66 14.19
N LEU A 230 7.38 -4.03 14.08
CA LEU A 230 6.92 -3.00 15.01
C LEU A 230 6.32 -3.64 16.27
N PRO A 231 6.88 -3.38 17.47
CA PRO A 231 6.34 -3.95 18.69
C PRO A 231 4.95 -3.37 19.00
N GLY A 232 4.04 -4.20 19.51
CA GLY A 232 2.71 -3.79 19.97
C GLY A 232 1.73 -3.35 18.89
N CYS A 233 2.08 -3.45 17.61
CA CYS A 233 1.21 -3.07 16.51
C CYS A 233 0.57 -4.28 15.84
N ASP A 234 -0.67 -4.13 15.41
CA ASP A 234 -1.38 -4.99 14.46
C ASP A 234 -1.47 -4.32 13.08
N HIS A 235 -2.25 -4.91 12.18
CA HIS A 235 -2.41 -4.45 10.80
C HIS A 235 -2.95 -3.01 10.67
N PHE A 236 -3.85 -2.59 11.56
CA PHE A 236 -4.51 -1.28 11.50
C PHE A 236 -3.79 -0.22 12.33
N SER A 237 -3.24 -0.60 13.47
CA SER A 237 -2.57 0.31 14.38
C SER A 237 -1.15 0.69 13.95
N ALA A 238 -0.54 -0.09 13.04
CA ALA A 238 0.81 0.18 12.57
C ALA A 238 0.91 1.45 11.72
N ILE A 239 -0.05 1.71 10.80
CA ILE A 239 0.06 2.83 9.84
C ILE A 239 0.14 4.23 10.50
N PRO A 240 -0.65 4.56 11.54
CA PRO A 240 -0.52 5.83 12.24
C PRO A 240 0.66 5.87 13.22
N HIS A 241 1.29 4.72 13.51
CA HIS A 241 2.26 4.61 14.60
C HIS A 241 3.54 5.41 14.34
N GLY A 242 4.04 6.07 15.39
CA GLY A 242 5.25 6.88 15.30
C GLY A 242 6.50 6.10 14.90
N LEU A 243 6.61 4.84 15.35
CA LEU A 243 7.74 3.98 14.99
C LEU A 243 7.75 3.65 13.49
N LEU A 244 6.59 3.44 12.84
CA LEU A 244 6.58 3.22 11.39
C LEU A 244 7.13 4.46 10.66
N LYS A 245 6.73 5.66 11.09
CA LYS A 245 7.24 6.90 10.50
C LYS A 245 8.75 7.04 10.70
N ALA A 246 9.24 6.79 11.92
CA ALA A 246 10.67 6.82 12.21
C ALA A 246 11.43 5.82 11.33
N THR A 247 10.98 4.56 11.27
CA THR A 247 11.59 3.51 10.45
C THR A 247 11.67 3.88 8.97
N VAL A 248 10.57 4.43 8.40
CA VAL A 248 10.56 4.87 7.01
C VAL A 248 11.56 6.00 6.77
N PHE A 249 11.65 6.97 7.67
CA PHE A 249 12.60 8.06 7.53
C PHE A 249 14.04 7.62 7.72
N ASP A 250 14.32 6.77 8.71
CA ASP A 250 15.65 6.21 8.92
C ASP A 250 16.12 5.40 7.71
N PHE A 251 15.19 4.66 7.07
CA PHE A 251 15.47 3.96 5.82
C PHE A 251 15.79 4.93 4.67
N LEU A 252 15.00 5.99 4.49
CA LEU A 252 15.20 6.98 3.44
C LEU A 252 16.49 7.79 3.63
N ASP A 253 16.93 7.96 4.88
CA ASP A 253 18.16 8.64 5.23
C ASP A 253 19.40 7.70 5.21
N GLY A 254 19.20 6.39 4.90
CA GLY A 254 20.25 5.38 4.87
C GLY A 254 20.76 4.97 6.25
N MET A 255 19.98 5.24 7.30
CA MET A 255 20.36 4.97 8.69
C MET A 255 19.96 3.57 9.19
N LEU A 256 19.19 2.80 8.41
CA LEU A 256 18.92 1.38 8.69
C LEU A 256 20.07 0.51 8.17
N ASP A 257 21.30 0.79 8.56
CA ASP A 257 22.44 -0.08 8.27
C ASP A 257 22.52 -1.24 9.28
N ASP A 258 23.31 -2.27 8.97
CA ASP A 258 23.37 -3.56 9.65
C ASP A 258 23.86 -3.50 11.13
N ASP A 259 24.16 -2.29 11.65
CA ASP A 259 24.70 -2.04 12.97
C ASP A 259 23.67 -1.63 14.03
N PHE A 260 22.37 -1.87 13.84
CA PHE A 260 21.41 -1.73 14.93
C PHE A 260 21.70 -2.82 15.97
N PRO A 261 22.08 -2.46 17.19
CA PRO A 261 22.36 -3.45 18.23
C PRO A 261 21.12 -4.31 18.48
N ASP A 262 21.32 -5.61 18.71
CA ASP A 262 20.29 -6.66 18.93
C ASP A 262 19.23 -6.35 20.02
N ASN A 263 19.28 -5.19 20.66
CA ASN A 263 18.39 -4.76 21.74
C ASN A 263 16.96 -4.38 21.28
N TYR A 264 16.70 -4.39 19.96
CA TYR A 264 15.38 -4.13 19.38
C TYR A 264 14.82 -5.30 18.55
N ARG A 265 15.46 -6.49 18.61
CA ARG A 265 14.96 -7.73 18.02
C ARG A 265 14.00 -8.48 18.93
#